data_cf67e4b6fabc28d6c5edef2e5199e6dd
#
_entry.id   cf67e4b6fabc28d6c5edef2e5199e6dd
#
_cell.length_a   1.000
_cell.length_b   1.000
_cell.length_c   1.000
_cell.angle_alpha   90.00
_cell.angle_beta   90.00
_cell.angle_gamma   90.00
#
_symmetry.space_group_name_H-M   'P 1'
#
loop_
_entity.id
_entity.type
_entity.pdbx_description
1 polymer ?
#
loop_
_entity_poly.entity_id
_entity_poly.type
_entity_poly.pdbx_seq_one_letter_code
_entity_poly.pdbx_strand_id
1 'polypeptide(L)'
;MARAVKVSKKKWTDSEVTILEQYSNTSKSAYQLYHSLLLKGYSRTFKAVKRKIEQMGMHKPSRYATGHEKRLGYLDIESTGLKANIDIMLSWAIKTRDTNEVVGDVIKKSEVFNGSYDKRIMKSLIKALDKYDLIFTYYGTGFDIPFMRTRALDHDLDFPVFRKVSHKDIYYLVRS
;
A
#
# COMPACT_ATOMS: atom_id res chain seq x y z
N MET A 1 4.44 -52.88 1.35
CA MET A 1 4.59 -51.81 0.33
C MET A 1 3.24 -51.12 0.15
N ALA A 2 3.09 -49.90 0.63
CA ALA A 2 1.87 -49.11 0.50
C ALA A 2 1.79 -48.52 -0.93
N ARG A 3 0.76 -48.91 -1.70
CA ARG A 3 0.49 -48.30 -3.02
C ARG A 3 0.10 -46.83 -2.83
N ALA A 4 0.88 -45.92 -3.39
CA ALA A 4 0.52 -44.53 -3.47
C ALA A 4 -0.78 -44.38 -4.27
N VAL A 5 -1.85 -43.93 -3.61
CA VAL A 5 -3.12 -43.61 -4.25
C VAL A 5 -2.86 -42.42 -5.19
N LYS A 6 -2.93 -42.64 -6.51
CA LYS A 6 -2.90 -41.57 -7.52
C LYS A 6 -4.15 -40.73 -7.31
N VAL A 7 -4.01 -39.59 -6.64
CA VAL A 7 -5.09 -38.57 -6.58
C VAL A 7 -5.32 -38.06 -8.00
N SER A 8 -6.43 -38.43 -8.62
CA SER A 8 -6.81 -37.95 -9.94
C SER A 8 -6.95 -36.43 -9.88
N LYS A 9 -6.21 -35.72 -10.74
CA LYS A 9 -6.30 -34.26 -10.84
C LYS A 9 -7.72 -33.92 -11.33
N LYS A 10 -8.60 -33.53 -10.43
CA LYS A 10 -9.95 -33.09 -10.76
C LYS A 10 -9.92 -31.95 -11.79
N LYS A 11 -10.49 -32.17 -12.99
CA LYS A 11 -10.56 -31.14 -14.04
C LYS A 11 -11.27 -29.89 -13.51
N TRP A 12 -10.89 -28.73 -14.03
CA TRP A 12 -11.58 -27.47 -13.76
C TRP A 12 -12.85 -27.40 -14.60
N THR A 13 -13.96 -27.04 -13.99
CA THR A 13 -15.24 -26.82 -14.68
C THR A 13 -15.29 -25.38 -15.23
N ASP A 14 -16.12 -25.15 -16.24
CA ASP A 14 -16.30 -23.81 -16.81
C ASP A 14 -16.78 -22.80 -15.78
N SER A 15 -17.68 -23.22 -14.89
CA SER A 15 -18.17 -22.38 -13.79
C SER A 15 -17.05 -21.97 -12.80
N GLU A 16 -16.10 -22.86 -12.51
CA GLU A 16 -14.93 -22.53 -11.69
C GLU A 16 -14.01 -21.57 -12.44
N VAL A 17 -13.81 -21.79 -13.74
CA VAL A 17 -12.98 -20.94 -14.60
C VAL A 17 -13.56 -19.53 -14.68
N THR A 18 -14.87 -19.39 -14.91
CA THR A 18 -15.56 -18.09 -14.93
C THR A 18 -15.37 -17.29 -13.63
N ILE A 19 -15.34 -17.98 -12.48
CA ILE A 19 -15.04 -17.32 -11.21
C ILE A 19 -13.60 -16.79 -11.20
N LEU A 20 -12.65 -17.55 -11.75
CA LEU A 20 -11.24 -17.15 -11.79
C LEU A 20 -10.97 -16.01 -12.78
N GLU A 21 -11.74 -15.91 -13.88
CA GLU A 21 -11.64 -14.83 -14.86
C GLU A 21 -11.86 -13.44 -14.24
N GLN A 22 -12.58 -13.39 -13.13
CA GLN A 22 -12.71 -12.16 -12.33
C GLN A 22 -11.37 -11.64 -11.80
N TYR A 23 -10.30 -12.46 -11.81
CA TYR A 23 -8.99 -12.01 -11.35
C TYR A 23 -8.41 -10.87 -12.20
N SER A 24 -8.58 -10.93 -13.51
CA SER A 24 -8.11 -9.89 -14.43
C SER A 24 -9.03 -8.66 -14.47
N ASN A 25 -10.33 -8.86 -14.19
CA ASN A 25 -11.36 -7.85 -14.41
C ASN A 25 -11.83 -7.13 -13.13
N THR A 26 -11.36 -7.56 -11.97
CA THR A 26 -11.77 -6.97 -10.67
C THR A 26 -10.60 -6.77 -9.73
N SER A 27 -10.83 -6.03 -8.63
CA SER A 27 -9.85 -5.86 -7.55
C SER A 27 -9.65 -7.13 -6.69
N LYS A 28 -10.43 -8.20 -6.91
CA LYS A 28 -10.37 -9.42 -6.09
C LYS A 28 -9.01 -10.08 -6.17
N SER A 29 -8.43 -10.42 -5.02
CA SER A 29 -7.20 -11.20 -4.93
C SER A 29 -7.43 -12.68 -5.23
N ALA A 30 -6.38 -13.44 -5.54
CA ALA A 30 -6.46 -14.90 -5.70
C ALA A 30 -7.05 -15.57 -4.44
N TYR A 31 -6.80 -15.02 -3.25
CA TYR A 31 -7.36 -15.51 -2.00
C TYR A 31 -8.87 -15.27 -1.89
N GLN A 32 -9.35 -14.11 -2.30
CA GLN A 32 -10.80 -13.82 -2.35
C GLN A 32 -11.53 -14.69 -3.37
N LEU A 33 -10.90 -14.99 -4.53
CA LEU A 33 -11.48 -15.93 -5.51
C LEU A 33 -11.49 -17.36 -4.99
N TYR A 34 -10.45 -17.79 -4.28
CA TYR A 34 -10.45 -19.07 -3.57
C TYR A 34 -11.62 -19.17 -2.59
N HIS A 35 -11.87 -18.15 -1.77
CA HIS A 35 -13.03 -18.12 -0.89
C HIS A 35 -14.37 -18.11 -1.65
N SER A 36 -14.45 -17.39 -2.77
CA SER A 36 -15.64 -17.41 -3.62
C SER A 36 -15.95 -18.80 -4.19
N LEU A 37 -14.90 -19.57 -4.53
CA LEU A 37 -15.06 -20.98 -4.93
C LEU A 37 -15.58 -21.85 -3.80
N LEU A 38 -15.01 -21.72 -2.59
CA LEU A 38 -15.46 -22.47 -1.41
C LEU A 38 -16.92 -22.19 -1.07
N LEU A 39 -17.34 -20.93 -1.09
CA LEU A 39 -18.73 -20.51 -0.81
C LEU A 39 -19.73 -21.10 -1.83
N LYS A 40 -19.28 -21.38 -3.06
CA LYS A 40 -20.08 -22.04 -4.10
C LYS A 40 -19.97 -23.57 -4.07
N GLY A 41 -19.35 -24.15 -3.04
CA GLY A 41 -19.23 -25.59 -2.84
C GLY A 41 -18.11 -26.26 -3.64
N TYR A 42 -17.20 -25.50 -4.28
CA TYR A 42 -16.07 -26.08 -5.00
C TYR A 42 -14.90 -26.38 -4.03
N SER A 43 -14.47 -27.64 -4.00
CA SER A 43 -13.35 -28.08 -3.16
C SER A 43 -12.02 -27.97 -3.93
N ARG A 44 -11.32 -26.85 -3.79
CA ARG A 44 -9.98 -26.60 -4.35
C ARG A 44 -9.04 -26.15 -3.25
N THR A 45 -7.74 -26.39 -3.42
CA THR A 45 -6.73 -25.78 -2.53
C THR A 45 -6.35 -24.40 -3.06
N PHE A 46 -5.95 -23.48 -2.19
CA PHE A 46 -5.47 -22.16 -2.59
C PHE A 46 -4.30 -22.24 -3.59
N LYS A 47 -3.38 -23.22 -3.39
CA LYS A 47 -2.26 -23.47 -4.31
C LYS A 47 -2.74 -23.87 -5.70
N ALA A 48 -3.81 -24.68 -5.81
CA ALA A 48 -4.39 -25.07 -7.09
C ALA A 48 -5.03 -23.88 -7.81
N VAL A 49 -5.74 -23.01 -7.06
CA VAL A 49 -6.34 -21.77 -7.59
C VAL A 49 -5.25 -20.85 -8.14
N LYS A 50 -4.20 -20.60 -7.37
CA LYS A 50 -3.08 -19.74 -7.79
C LYS A 50 -2.42 -20.28 -9.07
N ARG A 51 -2.12 -21.58 -9.12
CA ARG A 51 -1.54 -22.23 -10.30
C ARG A 51 -2.47 -22.17 -11.53
N LYS A 52 -3.79 -22.30 -11.34
CA LYS A 52 -4.75 -22.20 -12.44
C LYS A 52 -4.79 -20.79 -13.02
N ILE A 53 -4.82 -19.75 -12.19
CA ILE A 53 -4.74 -18.34 -12.59
C ILE A 53 -3.47 -18.10 -13.44
N GLU A 54 -2.32 -18.60 -12.98
CA GLU A 54 -1.05 -18.50 -13.70
C GLU A 54 -1.09 -19.23 -15.06
N GLN A 55 -1.64 -20.47 -15.11
CA GLN A 55 -1.81 -21.25 -16.34
C GLN A 55 -2.75 -20.59 -17.36
N MET A 56 -3.72 -19.82 -16.89
CA MET A 56 -4.64 -19.05 -17.76
C MET A 56 -3.99 -17.74 -18.25
N GLY A 57 -2.75 -17.46 -17.89
CA GLY A 57 -2.08 -16.21 -18.24
C GLY A 57 -2.73 -14.97 -17.66
N MET A 58 -3.54 -15.17 -16.61
CA MET A 58 -4.26 -14.05 -16.00
C MET A 58 -3.31 -13.22 -15.14
N HIS A 59 -3.14 -11.99 -15.54
CA HIS A 59 -2.47 -10.98 -14.74
C HIS A 59 -3.51 -9.99 -14.22
N LYS A 60 -3.34 -9.54 -12.97
CA LYS A 60 -4.08 -8.37 -12.55
C LYS A 60 -3.77 -7.23 -13.50
N PRO A 61 -4.79 -6.50 -14.00
CA PRO A 61 -4.51 -5.27 -14.70
C PRO A 61 -3.60 -4.48 -13.78
N SER A 62 -2.42 -4.13 -14.29
CA SER A 62 -1.60 -3.16 -13.60
C SER A 62 -2.53 -2.00 -13.25
N ARG A 63 -2.49 -1.47 -12.03
CA ARG A 63 -3.18 -0.20 -11.69
C ARG A 63 -2.86 0.90 -12.72
N TYR A 64 -1.88 0.64 -13.56
CA TYR A 64 -1.32 1.51 -14.58
C TYR A 64 -1.77 1.17 -16.02
N ALA A 65 -2.51 0.07 -16.23
CA ALA A 65 -3.04 -0.29 -17.55
C ALA A 65 -4.26 0.57 -17.99
N THR A 66 -4.79 1.39 -17.08
CA THR A 66 -5.96 2.24 -17.35
C THR A 66 -5.61 3.63 -17.90
N GLY A 67 -4.38 3.85 -18.41
CA GLY A 67 -3.97 5.17 -18.89
C GLY A 67 -3.81 6.23 -17.80
N HIS A 68 -3.88 5.84 -16.54
CA HIS A 68 -3.67 6.75 -15.43
C HIS A 68 -2.17 7.02 -15.28
N GLU A 69 -1.74 8.22 -15.59
CA GLU A 69 -0.37 8.65 -15.31
C GLU A 69 -0.10 8.52 -13.81
N LYS A 70 0.97 7.79 -13.47
CA LYS A 70 1.39 7.63 -12.08
C LYS A 70 1.73 8.97 -11.48
N ARG A 71 1.03 9.34 -10.42
CA ARG A 71 1.41 10.51 -9.64
C ARG A 71 2.52 10.11 -8.66
N LEU A 72 3.71 10.65 -8.92
CA LEU A 72 4.92 10.39 -8.14
C LEU A 72 5.26 11.64 -7.34
N GLY A 73 5.68 11.46 -6.08
CA GLY A 73 6.05 12.56 -5.20
C GLY A 73 7.32 12.29 -4.41
N TYR A 74 8.03 13.36 -4.07
CA TYR A 74 9.15 13.36 -3.15
C TYR A 74 8.67 13.94 -1.83
N LEU A 75 8.70 13.13 -0.78
CA LEU A 75 8.26 13.50 0.57
C LEU A 75 9.46 13.76 1.46
N ASP A 76 9.35 14.80 2.25
CA ASP A 76 10.24 15.12 3.34
C ASP A 76 9.46 15.67 4.53
N ILE A 77 9.95 15.44 5.77
CA ILE A 77 9.36 15.95 7.00
C ILE A 77 10.40 16.66 7.86
N GLU A 78 9.97 17.67 8.59
CA GLU A 78 10.76 18.31 9.64
C GLU A 78 10.17 18.04 11.01
N SER A 79 11.00 17.86 12.01
CA SER A 79 10.59 17.54 13.39
C SER A 79 11.43 18.28 14.43
N THR A 80 10.97 18.29 15.67
CA THR A 80 11.73 18.86 16.80
C THR A 80 12.93 18.02 17.21
N GLY A 81 12.97 16.75 16.79
CA GLY A 81 14.03 15.81 17.08
C GLY A 81 13.78 14.45 16.45
N LEU A 82 14.54 13.43 16.85
CA LEU A 82 14.56 12.12 16.20
C LEU A 82 13.64 11.08 16.84
N LYS A 83 13.04 11.39 17.98
CA LYS A 83 12.28 10.42 18.79
C LYS A 83 10.77 10.72 18.73
N ALA A 84 10.07 10.13 17.80
CA ALA A 84 8.67 10.40 17.53
C ALA A 84 7.71 10.19 18.71
N ASN A 85 8.12 9.49 19.78
CA ASN A 85 7.32 9.30 20.99
C ASN A 85 7.37 10.51 21.94
N ILE A 86 8.31 11.46 21.76
CA ILE A 86 8.44 12.68 22.53
C ILE A 86 8.57 13.93 21.65
N ASP A 87 9.04 13.76 20.43
CA ASP A 87 9.19 14.83 19.45
C ASP A 87 7.94 14.95 18.57
N ILE A 88 7.72 16.12 18.00
CA ILE A 88 6.57 16.43 17.15
C ILE A 88 7.01 16.78 15.75
N MET A 89 6.15 16.53 14.76
CA MET A 89 6.37 16.99 13.39
C MET A 89 6.09 18.49 13.30
N LEU A 90 7.05 19.22 12.72
CA LEU A 90 6.94 20.66 12.50
C LEU A 90 6.31 20.99 11.15
N SER A 91 6.71 20.24 10.13
CA SER A 91 6.18 20.40 8.77
C SER A 91 6.35 19.12 7.95
N TRP A 92 5.66 19.09 6.84
CA TRP A 92 5.86 18.12 5.77
C TRP A 92 5.70 18.80 4.42
N ALA A 93 6.39 18.28 3.40
CA ALA A 93 6.26 18.73 2.03
C ALA A 93 6.30 17.55 1.06
N ILE A 94 5.50 17.60 0.00
CA ILE A 94 5.56 16.66 -1.12
C ILE A 94 5.70 17.49 -2.40
N LYS A 95 6.80 17.26 -3.14
CA LYS A 95 6.98 17.78 -4.49
C LYS A 95 6.50 16.75 -5.49
N THR A 96 5.56 17.09 -6.35
CA THR A 96 5.12 16.21 -7.46
C THR A 96 6.24 16.14 -8.51
N ARG A 97 6.59 14.93 -8.97
CA ARG A 97 7.77 14.68 -9.82
C ARG A 97 7.75 15.48 -11.13
N ASP A 98 6.69 15.40 -11.88
CA ASP A 98 6.63 15.88 -13.26
C ASP A 98 6.03 17.30 -13.36
N THR A 99 5.86 17.96 -12.22
CA THR A 99 5.32 19.32 -12.12
C THR A 99 6.15 20.16 -11.14
N ASN A 100 5.91 21.47 -11.12
CA ASN A 100 6.47 22.35 -10.08
C ASN A 100 5.55 22.43 -8.83
N GLU A 101 4.52 21.56 -8.75
CA GLU A 101 3.60 21.54 -7.62
C GLU A 101 4.31 21.04 -6.37
N VAL A 102 4.29 21.85 -5.33
CA VAL A 102 4.68 21.47 -3.97
C VAL A 102 3.45 21.66 -3.08
N VAL A 103 3.08 20.61 -2.37
CA VAL A 103 2.05 20.66 -1.33
C VAL A 103 2.71 20.40 0.01
N GLY A 104 2.27 21.08 1.03
CA GLY A 104 2.84 20.93 2.37
C GLY A 104 1.96 21.57 3.43
N ASP A 105 2.34 21.34 4.67
CA ASP A 105 1.68 21.94 5.83
C ASP A 105 2.69 22.15 6.96
N VAL A 106 2.45 23.15 7.78
CA VAL A 106 3.32 23.56 8.89
C VAL A 106 2.49 23.66 10.15
N ILE A 107 3.05 23.24 11.29
CA ILE A 107 2.43 23.40 12.60
C ILE A 107 2.18 24.87 12.91
N LYS A 108 1.04 25.19 13.51
CA LYS A 108 0.71 26.54 13.94
C LYS A 108 1.15 26.75 15.39
N LYS A 109 1.58 27.98 15.70
CA LYS A 109 1.94 28.35 17.06
C LYS A 109 0.82 28.06 18.08
N SER A 110 -0.44 28.30 17.70
CA SER A 110 -1.61 27.97 18.52
C SER A 110 -1.75 26.49 18.84
N GLU A 111 -1.32 25.60 17.95
CA GLU A 111 -1.40 24.14 18.13
C GLU A 111 -0.39 23.64 19.15
N VAL A 112 0.76 24.30 19.26
CA VAL A 112 1.74 24.07 20.33
C VAL A 112 1.19 24.49 21.67
N PHE A 113 0.60 25.70 21.77
CA PHE A 113 0.08 26.23 23.03
C PHE A 113 -1.16 25.52 23.55
N ASN A 114 -2.04 25.02 22.68
CA ASN A 114 -3.24 24.30 23.11
C ASN A 114 -3.03 22.78 23.26
N GLY A 115 -1.80 22.28 23.02
CA GLY A 115 -1.44 20.88 23.18
C GLY A 115 -1.95 19.96 22.08
N SER A 116 -2.52 20.47 20.98
CA SER A 116 -2.94 19.63 19.85
C SER A 116 -1.77 19.21 18.96
N TYR A 117 -0.63 19.90 19.10
CA TYR A 117 0.62 19.61 18.42
C TYR A 117 0.44 19.36 16.91
N ASP A 118 1.04 18.31 16.40
CA ASP A 118 1.09 17.96 14.98
C ASP A 118 -0.12 17.16 14.46
N LYS A 119 -1.19 16.99 15.28
CA LYS A 119 -2.38 16.20 14.91
C LYS A 119 -3.02 16.65 13.59
N ARG A 120 -3.16 17.97 13.38
CA ARG A 120 -3.76 18.51 12.15
C ARG A 120 -2.88 18.28 10.93
N ILE A 121 -1.58 18.56 11.04
CA ILE A 121 -0.66 18.36 9.90
C ILE A 121 -0.47 16.88 9.58
N MET A 122 -0.54 15.98 10.57
CA MET A 122 -0.60 14.54 10.33
C MET A 122 -1.84 14.14 9.51
N LYS A 123 -3.03 14.65 9.85
CA LYS A 123 -4.25 14.41 9.06
C LYS A 123 -4.12 14.93 7.62
N SER A 124 -3.55 16.13 7.45
CA SER A 124 -3.36 16.72 6.13
C SER A 124 -2.35 15.93 5.30
N LEU A 125 -1.27 15.43 5.89
CA LEU A 125 -0.30 14.55 5.24
C LEU A 125 -0.93 13.24 4.77
N ILE A 126 -1.67 12.54 5.64
CA ILE A 126 -2.36 11.29 5.29
C ILE A 126 -3.28 11.51 4.08
N LYS A 127 -4.06 12.60 4.09
CA LYS A 127 -4.94 12.98 2.96
C LYS A 127 -4.15 13.32 1.69
N ALA A 128 -2.99 13.96 1.82
CA ALA A 128 -2.14 14.29 0.68
C ALA A 128 -1.54 13.04 0.05
N LEU A 129 -1.05 12.10 0.87
CA LEU A 129 -0.46 10.85 0.43
C LEU A 129 -1.44 9.98 -0.38
N ASP A 130 -2.73 10.00 -0.07
CA ASP A 130 -3.76 9.25 -0.82
C ASP A 130 -3.85 9.65 -2.31
N LYS A 131 -3.29 10.79 -2.70
CA LYS A 131 -3.26 11.28 -4.09
C LYS A 131 -2.09 10.74 -4.91
N TYR A 132 -1.15 10.02 -4.30
CA TYR A 132 0.06 9.53 -4.95
C TYR A 132 0.06 8.01 -5.08
N ASP A 133 0.67 7.51 -6.15
CA ASP A 133 0.88 6.09 -6.40
C ASP A 133 2.23 5.61 -5.87
N LEU A 134 3.22 6.50 -5.86
CA LEU A 134 4.58 6.23 -5.38
C LEU A 134 5.17 7.48 -4.74
N ILE A 135 5.69 7.29 -3.54
CA ILE A 135 6.43 8.31 -2.79
C ILE A 135 7.91 7.91 -2.71
N PHE A 136 8.77 8.87 -3.00
CA PHE A 136 10.20 8.80 -2.76
C PHE A 136 10.55 9.58 -1.49
N THR A 137 11.47 9.03 -0.70
CA THR A 137 12.11 9.74 0.44
C THR A 137 13.61 9.56 0.36
N TYR A 138 14.37 10.33 1.11
CA TYR A 138 15.79 10.10 1.33
C TYR A 138 16.01 9.65 2.77
N TYR A 139 16.47 8.42 2.99
CA TYR A 139 16.58 7.75 4.29
C TYR A 139 15.25 7.65 5.07
N GLY A 140 14.13 7.79 4.39
CA GLY A 140 12.81 7.80 5.03
C GLY A 140 12.40 6.45 5.61
N THR A 141 12.98 5.35 5.15
CA THR A 141 12.80 4.03 5.77
C THR A 141 13.37 4.01 7.20
N GLY A 142 14.45 4.75 7.45
CA GLY A 142 15.08 4.86 8.75
C GLY A 142 14.48 5.94 9.65
N PHE A 143 13.87 6.98 9.07
CA PHE A 143 13.38 8.13 9.84
C PHE A 143 11.93 8.50 9.53
N ASP A 144 11.62 9.07 8.37
CA ASP A 144 10.30 9.67 8.08
C ASP A 144 9.16 8.70 8.31
N ILE A 145 9.27 7.48 7.77
CA ILE A 145 8.19 6.49 7.84
C ILE A 145 7.92 6.02 9.27
N PRO A 146 8.92 5.60 10.05
CA PRO A 146 8.72 5.27 11.47
C PRO A 146 8.20 6.45 12.28
N PHE A 147 8.72 7.66 12.03
CA PHE A 147 8.30 8.88 12.71
C PHE A 147 6.80 9.13 12.48
N MET A 148 6.37 9.21 11.22
CA MET A 148 4.97 9.43 10.86
C MET A 148 4.03 8.36 11.43
N ARG A 149 4.44 7.08 11.43
CA ARG A 149 3.65 5.98 12.01
C ARG A 149 3.45 6.15 13.51
N THR A 150 4.51 6.51 14.23
CA THR A 150 4.45 6.75 15.68
C THR A 150 3.57 7.95 15.99
N ARG A 151 3.71 9.06 15.25
CA ARG A 151 2.85 10.23 15.44
C ARG A 151 1.38 9.96 15.10
N ALA A 152 1.11 9.17 14.07
CA ALA A 152 -0.25 8.77 13.73
C ALA A 152 -0.88 7.93 14.84
N LEU A 153 -0.12 6.98 15.42
CA LEU A 153 -0.56 6.16 16.56
C LEU A 153 -0.86 7.03 17.79
N ASP A 154 0.03 7.97 18.11
CA ASP A 154 -0.14 8.90 19.24
C ASP A 154 -1.41 9.75 19.13
N HIS A 155 -1.82 10.06 17.91
CA HIS A 155 -3.02 10.83 17.61
C HIS A 155 -4.28 10.01 17.32
N ASP A 156 -4.21 8.68 17.44
CA ASP A 156 -5.29 7.75 17.06
C ASP A 156 -5.76 7.96 15.61
N LEU A 157 -4.79 8.05 14.69
CA LEU A 157 -5.02 8.20 13.25
C LEU A 157 -4.70 6.89 12.54
N ASP A 158 -5.60 6.48 11.64
CA ASP A 158 -5.28 5.37 10.73
C ASP A 158 -4.22 5.80 9.72
N PHE A 159 -3.09 5.09 9.73
CA PHE A 159 -1.98 5.32 8.81
C PHE A 159 -1.74 4.09 7.91
N PRO A 160 -2.73 3.69 7.10
CA PRO A 160 -2.60 2.56 6.19
C PRO A 160 -1.96 2.95 4.86
N VAL A 161 -1.42 4.15 4.74
CA VAL A 161 -1.06 4.81 3.47
C VAL A 161 -0.17 3.93 2.61
N PHE A 162 0.82 3.24 3.22
CA PHE A 162 1.74 2.37 2.47
C PHE A 162 1.15 1.00 2.05
N ARG A 163 -0.12 0.75 2.32
CA ARG A 163 -0.87 -0.33 1.64
C ARG A 163 -1.43 0.10 0.29
N LYS A 164 -1.65 1.42 0.11
CA LYS A 164 -2.20 2.02 -1.11
C LYS A 164 -1.12 2.69 -1.95
N VAL A 165 -0.16 3.35 -1.31
CA VAL A 165 0.93 4.10 -1.92
C VAL A 165 2.21 3.28 -1.83
N SER A 166 2.89 3.10 -2.94
CA SER A 166 4.22 2.48 -2.94
C SER A 166 5.25 3.45 -2.38
N HIS A 167 6.30 2.93 -1.74
CA HIS A 167 7.40 3.73 -1.22
C HIS A 167 8.73 3.25 -1.77
N LYS A 168 9.61 4.19 -2.11
CA LYS A 168 10.99 3.97 -2.52
C LYS A 168 11.91 4.90 -1.74
N ASP A 169 12.92 4.34 -1.12
CA ASP A 169 13.93 5.09 -0.39
C ASP A 169 15.17 5.29 -1.28
N ILE A 170 15.43 6.53 -1.66
CA ILE A 170 16.55 6.88 -2.57
C ILE A 170 17.89 6.56 -1.93
N TYR A 171 18.02 6.71 -0.61
CA TYR A 171 19.26 6.42 0.10
C TYR A 171 19.78 5.01 -0.16
N TYR A 172 18.90 4.00 -0.16
CA TYR A 172 19.29 2.63 -0.41
C TYR A 172 19.44 2.30 -1.90
N LEU A 173 18.73 3.03 -2.78
CA LEU A 173 18.85 2.85 -4.23
C LEU A 173 20.18 3.32 -4.79
N VAL A 174 20.81 4.34 -4.18
CA VAL A 174 22.10 4.88 -4.66
C VAL A 174 23.31 4.20 -4.03
N ARG A 175 23.11 3.28 -3.09
CA ARG A 175 24.17 2.52 -2.41
C ARG A 175 24.22 1.04 -2.82
N SER A 176 23.26 0.57 -3.60
CA SER A 176 23.22 -0.77 -4.19
C SER A 176 23.91 -0.79 -5.53
#